data_78528d2226ab8f1121b3997e9db89287
#
_entry.id   78528d2226ab8f1121b3997e9db89287
#
_cell.length_a   1.000
_cell.length_b   1.000
_cell.length_c   1.000
_cell.angle_alpha   90.00
_cell.angle_beta   90.00
_cell.angle_gamma   90.00
#
_symmetry.space_group_name_H-M   'P 1'
#
loop_
_entity.id
_entity.type
_entity.pdbx_description
1 polymer ?
#
loop_
_entity_poly.entity_id
_entity_poly.type
_entity_poly.pdbx_seq_one_letter_code
_entity_poly.pdbx_strand_id
1 'polypeptide(L)'
;MKAIILAAGKGTRLRPITNHTPKALICVHGECLIEKHLRALKLAGYREIIVNLCHLGELIEQKLKDGAQYGLKISYSKEYGKELETAGGIKQALPLLGNQPFLVINADILTDFTFGQLPQKVEEAHLVLVPNPESHSGDFNLRENLLTNEKPSPYTYCGIGIYSPAFFSEIPDGKVPLGQILRQKVNKMQITGEVYHGVWHDIGTTERLRAVNQLNY
;
A
#
# COMPACT_ATOMS: atom_id res chain seq x y z
N MET A 1 -15.27 2.56 -6.49
CA MET A 1 -14.03 3.06 -5.88
C MET A 1 -12.85 2.58 -6.69
N LYS A 2 -11.80 3.39 -6.88
CA LYS A 2 -10.53 2.99 -7.49
C LYS A 2 -9.54 2.53 -6.42
N ALA A 3 -8.49 1.83 -6.83
CA ALA A 3 -7.38 1.48 -5.94
C ALA A 3 -6.04 1.91 -6.55
N ILE A 4 -5.07 2.25 -5.70
CA ILE A 4 -3.68 2.43 -6.09
C ILE A 4 -2.82 1.39 -5.39
N ILE A 5 -1.96 0.72 -6.17
CA ILE A 5 -0.93 -0.19 -5.66
C ILE A 5 0.41 0.55 -5.71
N LEU A 6 1.05 0.71 -4.56
CA LEU A 6 2.31 1.45 -4.43
C LEU A 6 3.49 0.54 -4.77
N ALA A 7 4.00 0.65 -6.01
CA ALA A 7 5.03 -0.21 -6.57
C ALA A 7 6.32 0.54 -6.97
N ALA A 8 6.48 1.81 -6.59
CA ALA A 8 7.64 2.64 -6.95
C ALA A 8 8.91 2.37 -6.12
N GLY A 9 8.83 1.55 -5.08
CA GLY A 9 9.93 1.30 -4.15
C GLY A 9 11.13 0.58 -4.76
N LYS A 10 12.36 1.02 -4.46
CA LYS A 10 13.63 0.42 -4.93
C LYS A 10 13.93 -0.97 -4.37
N GLY A 11 13.35 -1.33 -3.24
CA GLY A 11 13.59 -2.63 -2.59
C GLY A 11 15.04 -2.89 -2.20
N THR A 12 15.80 -1.88 -1.79
CA THR A 12 17.27 -1.96 -1.57
C THR A 12 17.69 -3.05 -0.59
N ARG A 13 16.85 -3.36 0.41
CA ARG A 13 17.09 -4.43 1.40
C ARG A 13 16.93 -5.84 0.84
N LEU A 14 16.32 -5.99 -0.34
CA LEU A 14 16.13 -7.25 -1.07
C LEU A 14 17.20 -7.49 -2.15
N ARG A 15 18.23 -6.63 -2.23
CA ARG A 15 19.35 -6.88 -3.14
C ARG A 15 20.08 -8.17 -2.77
N PRO A 16 20.57 -8.94 -3.78
CA PRO A 16 20.69 -8.58 -5.20
C PRO A 16 19.43 -8.81 -6.05
N ILE A 17 18.35 -9.42 -5.51
CA ILE A 17 17.12 -9.76 -6.27
C ILE A 17 16.56 -8.52 -6.97
N THR A 18 16.44 -7.41 -6.24
CA THR A 18 15.84 -6.18 -6.75
C THR A 18 16.75 -5.33 -7.65
N ASN A 19 17.94 -5.84 -7.99
CA ASN A 19 18.73 -5.25 -9.07
C ASN A 19 18.08 -5.48 -10.45
N HIS A 20 17.33 -6.57 -10.60
CA HIS A 20 16.75 -7.01 -11.89
C HIS A 20 15.26 -7.31 -11.82
N THR A 21 14.68 -7.43 -10.64
CA THR A 21 13.25 -7.73 -10.43
C THR A 21 12.63 -6.65 -9.53
N PRO A 22 11.65 -5.88 -10.00
CA PRO A 22 10.98 -4.91 -9.13
C PRO A 22 10.30 -5.62 -7.96
N LYS A 23 10.30 -5.01 -6.77
CA LYS A 23 9.78 -5.62 -5.53
C LYS A 23 8.36 -6.17 -5.68
N ALA A 24 7.50 -5.47 -6.41
CA ALA A 24 6.12 -5.88 -6.69
C ALA A 24 6.00 -7.18 -7.51
N LEU A 25 7.03 -7.53 -8.28
CA LEU A 25 7.09 -8.77 -9.07
C LEU A 25 7.82 -9.93 -8.36
N ILE A 26 8.23 -9.75 -7.11
CA ILE A 26 8.73 -10.86 -6.31
C ILE A 26 7.60 -11.84 -6.07
N CYS A 27 7.91 -13.15 -6.27
CA CYS A 27 6.92 -14.20 -6.13
C CYS A 27 6.99 -14.83 -4.74
N VAL A 28 5.82 -15.11 -4.20
CA VAL A 28 5.61 -15.90 -2.98
C VAL A 28 4.66 -17.04 -3.32
N HIS A 29 5.07 -18.27 -3.06
CA HIS A 29 4.33 -19.50 -3.45
C HIS A 29 3.98 -19.53 -4.95
N GLY A 30 4.95 -19.14 -5.80
CA GLY A 30 4.80 -19.20 -7.27
C GLY A 30 3.97 -18.07 -7.91
N GLU A 31 3.40 -17.13 -7.14
CA GLU A 31 2.62 -16.00 -7.65
C GLU A 31 3.23 -14.66 -7.20
N CYS A 32 3.32 -13.69 -8.12
CA CYS A 32 3.87 -12.37 -7.78
C CYS A 32 2.96 -11.62 -6.81
N LEU A 33 3.58 -10.85 -5.88
CA LEU A 33 2.83 -10.09 -4.87
C LEU A 33 1.75 -9.19 -5.49
N ILE A 34 2.10 -8.45 -6.54
CA ILE A 34 1.14 -7.56 -7.20
C ILE A 34 -0.03 -8.33 -7.85
N GLU A 35 0.20 -9.53 -8.40
CA GLU A 35 -0.86 -10.37 -8.99
C GLU A 35 -1.83 -10.87 -7.92
N LYS A 36 -1.31 -11.22 -6.72
CA LYS A 36 -2.15 -11.56 -5.57
C LYS A 36 -3.09 -10.40 -5.21
N HIS A 37 -2.56 -9.15 -5.16
CA HIS A 37 -3.37 -7.96 -4.91
C HIS A 37 -4.41 -7.73 -6.01
N LEU A 38 -4.04 -7.82 -7.28
CA LEU A 38 -4.97 -7.63 -8.39
C LEU A 38 -6.13 -8.63 -8.34
N ARG A 39 -5.85 -9.90 -8.02
CA ARG A 39 -6.88 -10.92 -7.85
C ARG A 39 -7.81 -10.60 -6.67
N ALA A 40 -7.26 -10.27 -5.51
CA ALA A 40 -8.04 -9.91 -4.32
C ALA A 40 -8.90 -8.65 -4.56
N LEU A 41 -8.35 -7.64 -5.22
CA LEU A 41 -9.07 -6.43 -5.60
C LEU A 41 -10.23 -6.73 -6.56
N LYS A 42 -10.02 -7.58 -7.57
CA LYS A 42 -11.08 -8.01 -8.50
C LYS A 42 -12.22 -8.71 -7.76
N LEU A 43 -11.89 -9.61 -6.84
CA LEU A 43 -12.88 -10.31 -6.00
C LEU A 43 -13.68 -9.35 -5.11
N ALA A 44 -13.01 -8.31 -4.58
CA ALA A 44 -13.63 -7.25 -3.79
C ALA A 44 -14.44 -6.22 -4.62
N GLY A 45 -14.55 -6.41 -5.95
CA GLY A 45 -15.38 -5.57 -6.81
C GLY A 45 -14.67 -4.34 -7.40
N TYR A 46 -13.39 -4.12 -7.14
CA TYR A 46 -12.61 -3.07 -7.81
C TYR A 46 -12.45 -3.40 -9.30
N ARG A 47 -12.44 -2.36 -10.15
CA ARG A 47 -12.31 -2.51 -11.61
C ARG A 47 -11.22 -1.64 -12.22
N GLU A 48 -10.92 -0.50 -11.60
CA GLU A 48 -9.91 0.46 -12.04
C GLU A 48 -8.80 0.53 -11.01
N ILE A 49 -7.59 0.17 -11.43
CA ILE A 49 -6.40 0.11 -10.59
C ILE A 49 -5.35 1.07 -11.15
N ILE A 50 -4.76 1.87 -10.27
CA ILE A 50 -3.59 2.68 -10.58
C ILE A 50 -2.37 1.97 -9.99
N VAL A 51 -1.27 1.93 -10.73
CA VAL A 51 0.02 1.43 -10.23
C VAL A 51 1.04 2.54 -10.38
N ASN A 52 1.64 2.99 -9.28
CA ASN A 52 2.74 3.95 -9.39
C ASN A 52 4.05 3.21 -9.68
N LEU A 53 4.85 3.79 -10.57
CA LEU A 53 6.06 3.18 -11.11
C LEU A 53 7.26 4.11 -10.96
N CYS A 54 8.40 3.56 -10.52
CA CYS A 54 9.69 4.23 -10.53
C CYS A 54 10.80 3.26 -10.95
N HIS A 55 11.47 2.63 -9.99
CA HIS A 55 12.57 1.68 -10.25
C HIS A 55 12.05 0.42 -10.95
N LEU A 56 12.63 0.07 -12.11
CA LEU A 56 12.24 -1.09 -12.94
C LEU A 56 10.74 -1.13 -13.29
N GLY A 57 10.09 0.05 -13.32
CA GLY A 57 8.64 0.16 -13.56
C GLY A 57 8.20 -0.40 -14.91
N GLU A 58 9.07 -0.36 -15.92
CA GLU A 58 8.82 -0.92 -17.25
C GLU A 58 8.56 -2.43 -17.20
N LEU A 59 9.22 -3.18 -16.31
CA LEU A 59 8.99 -4.61 -16.14
C LEU A 59 7.59 -4.88 -15.57
N ILE A 60 7.12 -4.02 -14.65
CA ILE A 60 5.76 -4.11 -14.12
C ILE A 60 4.75 -3.82 -15.23
N GLU A 61 4.97 -2.76 -16.01
CA GLU A 61 4.11 -2.38 -17.12
C GLU A 61 4.04 -3.48 -18.21
N GLN A 62 5.18 -4.07 -18.57
CA GLN A 62 5.25 -5.20 -19.49
C GLN A 62 4.48 -6.44 -18.99
N LYS A 63 4.56 -6.73 -17.68
CA LYS A 63 3.87 -7.88 -17.08
C LYS A 63 2.38 -7.67 -16.98
N LEU A 64 1.92 -6.50 -16.52
CA LEU A 64 0.52 -6.25 -16.21
C LEU A 64 -0.28 -5.69 -17.39
N LYS A 65 0.39 -5.03 -18.35
CA LYS A 65 -0.22 -4.38 -19.51
C LYS A 65 -1.36 -3.44 -19.10
N ASP A 66 -2.48 -3.48 -19.79
CA ASP A 66 -3.69 -2.71 -19.48
C ASP A 66 -4.60 -3.35 -18.42
N GLY A 67 -4.21 -4.52 -17.92
CA GLY A 67 -4.96 -5.26 -16.89
C GLY A 67 -6.07 -6.17 -17.43
N ALA A 68 -6.34 -6.20 -18.73
CA ALA A 68 -7.41 -6.99 -19.32
C ALA A 68 -7.31 -8.49 -18.97
N GLN A 69 -6.09 -9.05 -18.95
CA GLN A 69 -5.84 -10.44 -18.56
C GLN A 69 -6.27 -10.77 -17.12
N TYR A 70 -6.34 -9.77 -16.24
CA TYR A 70 -6.84 -9.90 -14.86
C TYR A 70 -8.32 -9.55 -14.75
N GLY A 71 -8.98 -9.10 -15.83
CA GLY A 71 -10.33 -8.57 -15.84
C GLY A 71 -10.46 -7.24 -15.09
N LEU A 72 -9.41 -6.43 -15.16
CA LEU A 72 -9.26 -5.11 -14.54
C LEU A 72 -8.83 -4.11 -15.61
N LYS A 73 -8.94 -2.81 -15.32
CA LYS A 73 -8.34 -1.73 -16.08
C LYS A 73 -7.20 -1.15 -15.27
N ILE A 74 -5.97 -1.25 -15.76
CA ILE A 74 -4.77 -0.72 -15.09
C ILE A 74 -4.30 0.55 -15.78
N SER A 75 -4.02 1.58 -15.01
CA SER A 75 -3.38 2.83 -15.42
C SER A 75 -2.11 3.04 -14.60
N TYR A 76 -1.12 3.74 -15.16
CA TYR A 76 0.19 3.90 -14.53
C TYR A 76 0.48 5.35 -14.19
N SER A 77 0.93 5.62 -12.96
CA SER A 77 1.49 6.88 -12.52
C SER A 77 3.02 6.76 -12.49
N LYS A 78 3.70 7.41 -13.44
CA LYS A 78 5.15 7.24 -13.65
C LYS A 78 5.94 8.34 -12.92
N GLU A 79 6.83 7.93 -12.00
CA GLU A 79 7.67 8.82 -11.18
C GLU A 79 9.12 8.89 -11.71
N TYR A 80 9.33 8.62 -13.01
CA TYR A 80 10.68 8.54 -13.58
C TYR A 80 11.50 9.80 -13.35
N GLY A 81 12.74 9.61 -12.82
CA GLY A 81 13.66 10.68 -12.48
C GLY A 81 13.33 11.45 -11.19
N LYS A 82 12.29 11.04 -10.45
CA LYS A 82 11.89 11.66 -9.18
C LYS A 82 11.69 10.60 -8.11
N GLU A 83 12.19 10.85 -6.91
CA GLU A 83 11.84 10.07 -5.72
C GLU A 83 10.78 10.87 -4.96
N LEU A 84 9.52 10.45 -5.01
CA LEU A 84 8.44 11.21 -4.40
C LEU A 84 8.07 10.73 -3.00
N GLU A 85 8.58 9.56 -2.58
CA GLU A 85 8.08 8.88 -1.39
C GLU A 85 6.58 8.58 -1.49
N THR A 86 6.01 7.99 -0.46
CA THR A 86 4.65 7.42 -0.53
C THR A 86 3.58 8.49 -0.75
N ALA A 87 3.58 9.57 0.04
CA ALA A 87 2.52 10.60 -0.09
C ALA A 87 2.69 11.44 -1.36
N GLY A 88 3.92 11.76 -1.75
CA GLY A 88 4.19 12.46 -3.01
C GLY A 88 3.77 11.64 -4.23
N GLY A 89 4.05 10.32 -4.23
CA GLY A 89 3.62 9.41 -5.29
C GLY A 89 2.10 9.29 -5.41
N ILE A 90 1.39 9.24 -4.28
CA ILE A 90 -0.07 9.25 -4.27
C ILE A 90 -0.60 10.59 -4.80
N LYS A 91 -0.03 11.71 -4.34
CA LYS A 91 -0.43 13.04 -4.82
C LYS A 91 -0.28 13.16 -6.34
N GLN A 92 0.84 12.68 -6.89
CA GLN A 92 1.05 12.67 -8.35
C GLN A 92 0.00 11.80 -9.08
N ALA A 93 -0.52 10.76 -8.46
CA ALA A 93 -1.51 9.86 -9.03
C ALA A 93 -2.96 10.39 -8.93
N LEU A 94 -3.25 11.46 -8.16
CA LEU A 94 -4.61 11.99 -7.95
C LEU A 94 -5.39 12.25 -9.25
N PRO A 95 -4.80 12.79 -10.34
CA PRO A 95 -5.53 12.98 -11.60
C PRO A 95 -6.09 11.68 -12.19
N LEU A 96 -5.45 10.54 -11.92
CA LEU A 96 -5.91 9.21 -12.35
C LEU A 96 -6.92 8.62 -11.35
N LEU A 97 -6.76 8.90 -10.06
CA LEU A 97 -7.62 8.43 -8.99
C LEU A 97 -8.99 9.11 -9.00
N GLY A 98 -9.03 10.41 -9.31
CA GLY A 98 -10.27 11.20 -9.38
C GLY A 98 -10.67 11.78 -8.02
N ASN A 99 -11.96 12.13 -7.85
CA ASN A 99 -12.46 12.92 -6.73
C ASN A 99 -13.20 12.10 -5.65
N GLN A 100 -13.22 10.77 -5.79
CA GLN A 100 -13.84 9.88 -4.80
C GLN A 100 -12.78 9.26 -3.90
N PRO A 101 -13.14 8.83 -2.68
CA PRO A 101 -12.24 8.04 -1.86
C PRO A 101 -11.67 6.84 -2.62
N PHE A 102 -10.42 6.50 -2.34
CA PHE A 102 -9.71 5.42 -3.02
C PHE A 102 -8.92 4.56 -2.04
N LEU A 103 -8.71 3.32 -2.40
CA LEU A 103 -7.91 2.37 -1.65
C LEU A 103 -6.43 2.54 -2.01
N VAL A 104 -5.57 2.54 -0.99
CA VAL A 104 -4.11 2.48 -1.12
C VAL A 104 -3.64 1.13 -0.60
N ILE A 105 -2.76 0.46 -1.36
CA ILE A 105 -2.14 -0.81 -0.97
C ILE A 105 -0.64 -0.75 -1.27
N ASN A 106 0.18 -1.13 -0.30
CA ASN A 106 1.60 -1.36 -0.54
C ASN A 106 1.80 -2.65 -1.35
N ALA A 107 2.55 -2.59 -2.45
CA ALA A 107 2.79 -3.75 -3.32
C ALA A 107 3.62 -4.86 -2.68
N ASP A 108 4.30 -4.58 -1.57
CA ASP A 108 5.28 -5.44 -0.92
C ASP A 108 4.75 -6.21 0.30
N ILE A 109 3.45 -6.18 0.53
CA ILE A 109 2.80 -6.96 1.58
C ILE A 109 2.19 -8.25 1.03
N LEU A 110 2.24 -9.30 1.84
CA LEU A 110 1.43 -10.50 1.66
C LEU A 110 0.34 -10.50 2.72
N THR A 111 -0.92 -10.65 2.29
CA THR A 111 -2.07 -10.63 3.21
C THR A 111 -3.26 -11.39 2.61
N ASP A 112 -4.10 -11.94 3.48
CA ASP A 112 -5.42 -12.50 3.17
C ASP A 112 -6.57 -11.52 3.50
N PHE A 113 -6.24 -10.22 3.71
CA PHE A 113 -7.21 -9.19 4.02
C PHE A 113 -8.28 -9.04 2.94
N THR A 114 -9.55 -9.01 3.36
CA THR A 114 -10.70 -8.86 2.46
C THR A 114 -11.02 -7.40 2.20
N PHE A 115 -10.56 -6.84 1.08
CA PHE A 115 -10.71 -5.40 0.75
C PHE A 115 -12.17 -4.93 0.62
N GLY A 116 -13.13 -5.84 0.42
CA GLY A 116 -14.55 -5.50 0.27
C GLY A 116 -15.22 -5.03 1.57
N GLN A 117 -14.61 -5.26 2.74
CA GLN A 117 -15.14 -4.84 4.03
C GLN A 117 -14.79 -3.40 4.41
N LEU A 118 -13.85 -2.78 3.69
CA LEU A 118 -13.41 -1.42 3.97
C LEU A 118 -14.53 -0.38 3.71
N PRO A 119 -14.55 0.72 4.48
CA PRO A 119 -15.57 1.75 4.33
C PRO A 119 -15.51 2.42 2.94
N GLN A 120 -16.68 2.67 2.36
CA GLN A 120 -16.80 3.34 1.05
C GLN A 120 -16.69 4.87 1.15
N LYS A 121 -16.81 5.42 2.37
CA LYS A 121 -16.73 6.85 2.65
C LYS A 121 -15.82 7.08 3.85
N VAL A 122 -14.96 8.06 3.72
CA VAL A 122 -14.08 8.55 4.81
C VAL A 122 -14.02 10.07 4.74
N GLU A 123 -13.87 10.71 5.86
CA GLU A 123 -13.62 12.17 5.90
C GLU A 123 -12.19 12.47 5.42
N GLU A 124 -11.20 11.87 6.05
CA GLU A 124 -9.78 11.99 5.69
C GLU A 124 -9.20 10.65 5.26
N ALA A 125 -9.11 9.70 6.20
CA ALA A 125 -8.60 8.36 5.94
C ALA A 125 -9.13 7.33 6.93
N HIS A 126 -9.08 6.05 6.51
CA HIS A 126 -9.28 4.88 7.36
C HIS A 126 -8.14 3.90 7.12
N LEU A 127 -7.42 3.50 8.18
CA LEU A 127 -6.23 2.66 8.08
C LEU A 127 -6.47 1.27 8.64
N VAL A 128 -5.91 0.28 7.99
CA VAL A 128 -5.81 -1.08 8.55
C VAL A 128 -4.49 -1.18 9.32
N LEU A 129 -4.58 -1.60 10.55
CA LEU A 129 -3.46 -1.79 11.46
C LEU A 129 -3.28 -3.28 11.76
N VAL A 130 -2.06 -3.68 12.10
CA VAL A 130 -1.77 -5.01 12.62
C VAL A 130 -1.06 -4.89 13.97
N PRO A 131 -1.17 -5.89 14.87
CA PRO A 131 -0.32 -5.95 16.06
C PRO A 131 1.15 -5.85 15.68
N ASN A 132 1.94 -5.16 16.48
CA ASN A 132 3.35 -4.96 16.15
C ASN A 132 4.08 -6.29 15.93
N PRO A 133 4.75 -6.49 14.79
CA PRO A 133 5.75 -7.54 14.68
C PRO A 133 6.86 -7.35 15.73
N GLU A 134 7.50 -8.42 16.17
CA GLU A 134 8.54 -8.39 17.21
C GLU A 134 9.66 -7.36 16.97
N SER A 135 9.97 -7.08 15.70
CA SER A 135 11.02 -6.13 15.29
C SER A 135 10.52 -4.68 15.09
N HIS A 136 9.27 -4.36 15.45
CA HIS A 136 8.66 -3.05 15.16
C HIS A 136 8.25 -2.33 16.44
N SER A 137 8.55 -1.03 16.53
CA SER A 137 8.17 -0.19 17.69
C SER A 137 6.73 0.32 17.63
N GLY A 138 6.00 -0.04 16.57
CA GLY A 138 4.65 0.43 16.29
C GLY A 138 4.55 1.86 15.79
N ASP A 139 3.46 2.12 15.09
CA ASP A 139 3.18 3.43 14.50
C ASP A 139 2.14 4.20 15.30
N PHE A 140 1.04 3.54 15.69
CA PHE A 140 -0.14 4.17 16.29
C PHE A 140 -0.72 3.37 17.46
N ASN A 141 -1.55 4.05 18.25
CA ASN A 141 -2.51 3.46 19.13
C ASN A 141 -3.92 3.69 18.60
N LEU A 142 -4.91 2.95 19.08
CA LEU A 142 -6.31 3.03 18.68
C LEU A 142 -7.18 3.23 19.91
N ARG A 143 -8.00 4.28 19.94
CA ARG A 143 -9.06 4.50 20.90
C ARG A 143 -10.40 4.37 20.20
N GLU A 144 -11.19 3.35 20.55
CA GLU A 144 -12.37 2.98 19.77
C GLU A 144 -11.98 2.72 18.31
N ASN A 145 -12.32 3.64 17.42
CA ASN A 145 -11.95 3.58 16.00
C ASN A 145 -11.06 4.75 15.54
N LEU A 146 -10.56 5.59 16.46
CA LEU A 146 -9.72 6.74 16.16
C LEU A 146 -8.25 6.41 16.45
N LEU A 147 -7.39 6.69 15.47
CA LEU A 147 -5.95 6.57 15.64
C LEU A 147 -5.44 7.66 16.58
N THR A 148 -4.46 7.30 17.41
CA THR A 148 -3.74 8.24 18.27
C THR A 148 -2.23 8.02 18.20
N ASN A 149 -1.46 9.09 18.45
CA ASN A 149 0.00 9.01 18.59
C ASN A 149 0.47 8.67 20.00
N GLU A 150 -0.45 8.31 20.90
CA GLU A 150 -0.13 7.99 22.28
C GLU A 150 0.75 6.75 22.39
N LYS A 151 1.65 6.77 23.35
CA LYS A 151 2.53 5.64 23.63
C LYS A 151 1.97 4.82 24.82
N PRO A 152 2.14 3.49 24.81
CA PRO A 152 2.79 2.69 23.77
C PRO A 152 1.99 2.68 22.48
N SER A 153 2.66 2.49 21.32
CA SER A 153 2.03 2.32 20.00
C SER A 153 1.95 0.82 19.69
N PRO A 154 0.86 0.13 20.06
CA PRO A 154 0.78 -1.33 19.95
C PRO A 154 0.55 -1.82 18.51
N TYR A 155 0.31 -0.92 17.59
CA TYR A 155 -0.06 -1.27 16.22
C TYR A 155 0.84 -0.63 15.18
N THR A 156 1.06 -1.40 14.09
CA THR A 156 1.77 -0.99 12.87
C THR A 156 0.76 -0.77 11.75
N TYR A 157 0.92 0.31 10.97
CA TYR A 157 0.17 0.51 9.74
C TYR A 157 0.56 -0.56 8.72
N CYS A 158 -0.39 -1.38 8.32
CA CYS A 158 -0.11 -2.55 7.49
C CYS A 158 0.08 -2.24 5.99
N GLY A 159 -0.04 -0.97 5.59
CA GLY A 159 0.07 -0.57 4.18
C GLY A 159 -1.25 -0.69 3.39
N ILE A 160 -2.39 -0.78 4.09
CA ILE A 160 -3.74 -0.80 3.51
C ILE A 160 -4.57 0.33 4.12
N GLY A 161 -5.19 1.17 3.31
CA GLY A 161 -6.08 2.22 3.83
C GLY A 161 -6.92 2.89 2.75
N ILE A 162 -8.07 3.40 3.16
CA ILE A 162 -8.91 4.26 2.32
C ILE A 162 -8.57 5.71 2.61
N TYR A 163 -8.44 6.50 1.57
CA TYR A 163 -8.12 7.92 1.68
C TYR A 163 -9.08 8.77 0.85
N SER A 164 -9.44 9.93 1.38
CA SER A 164 -10.08 10.95 0.58
C SER A 164 -9.02 11.68 -0.27
N PRO A 165 -9.35 12.17 -1.48
CA PRO A 165 -8.43 13.02 -2.24
C PRO A 165 -8.01 14.28 -1.46
N ALA A 166 -8.90 14.83 -0.63
CA ALA A 166 -8.64 15.99 0.21
C ALA A 166 -7.50 15.77 1.21
N PHE A 167 -7.29 14.53 1.67
CA PHE A 167 -6.15 14.17 2.52
C PHE A 167 -4.82 14.65 1.95
N PHE A 168 -4.67 14.63 0.61
CA PHE A 168 -3.44 14.97 -0.09
C PHE A 168 -3.40 16.39 -0.67
N SER A 169 -4.48 17.18 -0.55
CA SER A 169 -4.59 18.51 -1.18
C SER A 169 -3.55 19.50 -0.68
N GLU A 170 -3.26 19.47 0.62
CA GLU A 170 -2.33 20.40 1.29
C GLU A 170 -0.88 19.89 1.35
N ILE A 171 -0.62 18.69 0.82
CA ILE A 171 0.73 18.13 0.81
C ILE A 171 1.57 18.85 -0.22
N PRO A 172 2.81 19.29 0.11
CA PRO A 172 3.69 19.93 -0.86
C PRO A 172 4.03 18.97 -2.00
N ASP A 173 4.42 19.53 -3.15
CA ASP A 173 4.93 18.73 -4.25
C ASP A 173 6.31 18.17 -3.94
N GLY A 174 6.62 17.01 -4.50
CA GLY A 174 7.92 16.36 -4.38
C GLY A 174 7.96 15.23 -3.37
N LYS A 175 9.08 15.09 -2.68
CA LYS A 175 9.37 13.96 -1.79
C LYS A 175 8.71 14.12 -0.43
N VAL A 176 7.61 13.40 -0.22
CA VAL A 176 6.81 13.48 1.02
C VAL A 176 6.53 12.09 1.59
N PRO A 177 7.09 11.75 2.77
CA PRO A 177 6.77 10.51 3.46
C PRO A 177 5.35 10.50 4.03
N LEU A 178 4.57 9.45 3.75
CA LEU A 178 3.19 9.34 4.24
C LEU A 178 3.10 9.26 5.77
N GLY A 179 4.03 8.56 6.42
CA GLY A 179 4.02 8.41 7.87
C GLY A 179 4.10 9.74 8.63
N GLN A 180 4.81 10.75 8.10
CA GLN A 180 4.87 12.08 8.69
C GLN A 180 3.49 12.78 8.62
N ILE A 181 2.84 12.71 7.46
CA ILE A 181 1.51 13.32 7.26
C ILE A 181 0.46 12.63 8.13
N LEU A 182 0.50 11.30 8.20
CA LEU A 182 -0.40 10.52 9.06
C LEU A 182 -0.28 10.96 10.52
N ARG A 183 0.94 11.06 11.07
CA ARG A 183 1.13 11.51 12.45
C ARG A 183 0.63 12.92 12.72
N GLN A 184 0.77 13.83 11.75
CA GLN A 184 0.24 15.20 11.87
C GLN A 184 -1.30 15.21 11.91
N LYS A 185 -1.94 14.44 11.02
CA LYS A 185 -3.41 14.39 10.93
C LYS A 185 -4.04 13.59 12.07
N VAL A 186 -3.39 12.55 12.56
CA VAL A 186 -3.82 11.81 13.76
C VAL A 186 -3.94 12.74 14.98
N ASN A 187 -3.06 13.73 15.14
CA ASN A 187 -3.16 14.73 16.21
C ASN A 187 -4.42 15.61 16.11
N LYS A 188 -5.04 15.68 14.95
CA LYS A 188 -6.31 16.39 14.72
C LYS A 188 -7.54 15.48 14.84
N MET A 189 -7.35 14.22 15.23
CA MET A 189 -8.40 13.20 15.38
C MET A 189 -9.26 12.99 14.13
N GLN A 190 -8.63 13.00 12.96
CA GLN A 190 -9.32 12.90 11.64
C GLN A 190 -9.11 11.56 10.94
N ILE A 191 -8.40 10.62 11.57
CA ILE A 191 -8.09 9.33 10.96
C ILE A 191 -8.70 8.21 11.81
N THR A 192 -9.52 7.39 11.16
CA THR A 192 -10.07 6.18 11.76
C THR A 192 -9.23 4.95 11.38
N GLY A 193 -9.47 3.84 12.05
CA GLY A 193 -8.81 2.58 11.70
C GLY A 193 -9.44 1.37 12.37
N GLU A 194 -8.97 0.21 11.92
CA GLU A 194 -9.34 -1.10 12.45
C GLU A 194 -8.09 -1.97 12.63
N VAL A 195 -8.14 -2.94 13.55
CA VAL A 195 -7.05 -3.89 13.78
C VAL A 195 -7.36 -5.19 13.07
N TYR A 196 -6.44 -5.60 12.19
CA TYR A 196 -6.51 -6.87 11.47
C TYR A 196 -5.62 -7.91 12.15
N HIS A 197 -6.15 -9.09 12.39
CA HIS A 197 -5.47 -10.20 13.09
C HIS A 197 -5.20 -11.41 12.18
N GLY A 198 -5.46 -11.31 10.86
CA GLY A 198 -5.19 -12.36 9.90
C GLY A 198 -3.74 -12.37 9.41
N VAL A 199 -3.52 -13.00 8.27
CA VAL A 199 -2.18 -13.11 7.68
C VAL A 199 -1.70 -11.77 7.15
N TRP A 200 -0.56 -11.31 7.64
CA TRP A 200 0.13 -10.13 7.14
C TRP A 200 1.64 -10.26 7.27
N HIS A 201 2.34 -10.06 6.18
CA HIS A 201 3.80 -10.04 6.12
C HIS A 201 4.29 -8.92 5.22
N ASP A 202 5.20 -8.08 5.73
CA ASP A 202 6.00 -7.15 4.94
C ASP A 202 7.19 -7.91 4.33
N ILE A 203 7.23 -8.02 3.02
CA ILE A 203 8.32 -8.69 2.27
C ILE A 203 9.44 -7.67 2.03
N GLY A 204 10.03 -7.21 3.12
CA GLY A 204 11.05 -6.15 3.08
C GLY A 204 12.49 -6.64 2.95
N THR A 205 12.78 -7.89 3.29
CA THR A 205 14.13 -8.48 3.28
C THR A 205 14.14 -9.90 2.71
N THR A 206 15.32 -10.38 2.36
CA THR A 206 15.51 -11.78 1.86
C THR A 206 15.16 -12.82 2.92
N GLU A 207 15.41 -12.54 4.19
CA GLU A 207 15.04 -13.42 5.31
C GLU A 207 13.52 -13.54 5.42
N ARG A 208 12.79 -12.41 5.39
CA ARG A 208 11.31 -12.41 5.41
C ARG A 208 10.73 -13.12 4.20
N LEU A 209 11.30 -12.91 3.00
CA LEU A 209 10.88 -13.61 1.78
C LEU A 209 11.07 -15.13 1.92
N ARG A 210 12.21 -15.60 2.46
CA ARG A 210 12.45 -17.02 2.70
C ARG A 210 11.50 -17.59 3.73
N ALA A 211 11.32 -16.90 4.86
CA ALA A 211 10.42 -17.33 5.91
C ALA A 211 8.98 -17.52 5.39
N VAL A 212 8.46 -16.56 4.65
CA VAL A 212 7.09 -16.64 4.10
C VAL A 212 6.94 -17.76 3.07
N ASN A 213 7.96 -18.04 2.23
CA ASN A 213 7.90 -19.17 1.29
C ASN A 213 7.99 -20.56 1.97
N GLN A 214 8.36 -20.63 3.25
CA GLN A 214 8.37 -21.87 4.04
C GLN A 214 7.04 -22.11 4.78
N LEU A 215 6.20 -21.09 4.89
CA LEU A 215 4.87 -21.24 5.49
C LEU A 215 3.92 -21.95 4.51
N ASN A 216 3.21 -22.95 5.00
CA ASN A 216 2.11 -23.59 4.25
C ASN A 216 0.82 -22.88 4.64
N TYR A 217 0.22 -22.15 3.71
CA TYR A 217 -1.12 -21.55 3.86
C TYR A 217 -2.16 -22.40 3.12
#